data_e69dcab2709a5a2a27441413b445946a
#
_entry.id   e69dcab2709a5a2a27441413b445946a
#
_cell.length_a   1.000
_cell.length_b   1.000
_cell.length_c   1.000
_cell.angle_alpha   90.00
_cell.angle_beta   90.00
_cell.angle_gamma   90.00
#
_symmetry.space_group_name_H-M   'P 1'
#
loop_
_entity.id
_entity.type
_entity.pdbx_description
1 polymer ?
#
loop_
_entity_poly.entity_id
_entity_poly.type
_entity_poly.pdbx_seq_one_letter_code
_entity_poly.pdbx_strand_id
1 'polypeptide(L)'
;MKDDPIRIARASYEAYERKDRSAIEALIAEDFHFSSPLDNRLDRKTYFARCWPNSQRIAAFDFIRIVRDGERIFVTYEARNVDGTRFRNTELLTIHGHQIAEVEVYFGWSIPHPAPAGGFTNSSP
;
A
#
# COMPACT_ATOMS: atom_id res chain seq x y z
N MET A 1 -1.40 4.86 21.78
CA MET A 1 -0.82 3.53 22.07
C MET A 1 0.19 3.19 21.03
N LYS A 2 1.36 2.76 21.43
CA LYS A 2 2.41 2.42 20.48
C LYS A 2 2.03 1.22 19.59
N ASP A 3 1.06 0.43 20.02
CA ASP A 3 0.60 -0.75 19.30
C ASP A 3 -0.66 -0.50 18.49
N ASP A 4 -1.01 0.76 18.30
CA ASP A 4 -2.17 1.12 17.50
C ASP A 4 -1.97 0.64 16.06
N PRO A 5 -2.84 -0.25 15.54
CA PRO A 5 -2.71 -0.75 14.18
C PRO A 5 -2.69 0.35 13.12
N ILE A 6 -3.41 1.44 13.33
CA ILE A 6 -3.41 2.56 12.38
C ILE A 6 -2.03 3.19 12.30
N ARG A 7 -1.35 3.35 13.44
CA ARG A 7 0.01 3.90 13.44
C ARG A 7 0.99 3.00 12.72
N ILE A 8 0.85 1.69 12.91
CA ILE A 8 1.71 0.71 12.24
C ILE A 8 1.49 0.77 10.73
N ALA A 9 0.22 0.85 10.30
CA ALA A 9 -0.09 0.99 8.89
C ALA A 9 0.53 2.26 8.31
N ARG A 10 0.33 3.42 8.97
CA ARG A 10 0.92 4.68 8.52
C ARG A 10 2.43 4.62 8.42
N ALA A 11 3.06 3.99 9.41
CA ALA A 11 4.52 3.88 9.45
C ALA A 11 5.07 3.15 8.22
N SER A 12 4.33 2.17 7.69
CA SER A 12 4.78 1.43 6.51
C SER A 12 4.81 2.33 5.27
N TYR A 13 3.80 3.19 5.11
CA TYR A 13 3.78 4.14 3.99
C TYR A 13 4.88 5.19 4.14
N GLU A 14 5.11 5.66 5.35
CA GLU A 14 6.18 6.61 5.62
C GLU A 14 7.56 6.01 5.31
N ALA A 15 7.74 4.72 5.60
CA ALA A 15 8.99 4.04 5.28
C ALA A 15 9.21 3.99 3.76
N TYR A 16 8.14 3.78 2.99
CA TYR A 16 8.23 3.84 1.54
C TYR A 16 8.61 5.24 1.03
N GLU A 17 7.97 6.28 1.59
CA GLU A 17 8.27 7.66 1.19
C GLU A 17 9.73 8.01 1.49
N ARG A 18 10.24 7.59 2.64
CA ARG A 18 11.61 7.86 3.06
C ARG A 18 12.62 6.86 2.51
N LYS A 19 12.14 5.79 1.86
CA LYS A 19 12.99 4.72 1.32
C LYS A 19 13.82 4.08 2.42
N ASP A 20 13.20 3.91 3.59
CA ASP A 20 13.84 3.43 4.81
C ASP A 20 13.61 1.92 4.95
N ARG A 21 14.52 1.16 4.39
CA ARG A 21 14.41 -0.31 4.38
C ARG A 21 14.43 -0.90 5.78
N SER A 22 15.25 -0.36 6.66
CA SER A 22 15.31 -0.87 8.04
C SER A 22 13.97 -0.72 8.74
N ALA A 23 13.29 0.43 8.52
CA ALA A 23 11.99 0.68 9.12
C ALA A 23 10.95 -0.32 8.63
N ILE A 24 10.88 -0.54 7.31
CA ILE A 24 9.89 -1.47 6.77
C ILE A 24 10.19 -2.91 7.17
N GLU A 25 11.46 -3.29 7.25
CA GLU A 25 11.83 -4.65 7.70
C GLU A 25 11.35 -4.90 9.12
N ALA A 26 11.42 -3.90 9.98
CA ALA A 26 10.97 -4.03 11.36
C ALA A 26 9.45 -4.14 11.48
N LEU A 27 8.72 -3.59 10.52
CA LEU A 27 7.25 -3.59 10.53
C LEU A 27 6.64 -4.85 9.93
N ILE A 28 7.38 -5.59 9.10
CA ILE A 28 6.87 -6.74 8.36
C ILE A 28 7.16 -8.03 9.12
N ALA A 29 6.13 -8.85 9.36
CA ALA A 29 6.29 -10.11 10.08
C ALA A 29 7.08 -11.13 9.27
N GLU A 30 7.69 -12.09 9.96
CA GLU A 30 8.44 -13.18 9.31
C GLU A 30 7.55 -14.01 8.39
N ASP A 31 6.30 -14.25 8.78
CA ASP A 31 5.34 -15.05 8.03
C ASP A 31 4.43 -14.19 7.16
N PHE A 32 4.86 -13.01 6.80
CA PHE A 32 4.14 -12.06 5.98
C PHE A 32 3.81 -12.62 4.59
N HIS A 33 2.64 -12.21 4.06
CA HIS A 33 2.26 -12.47 2.68
C HIS A 33 1.69 -11.21 2.02
N PHE A 34 1.99 -11.07 0.74
CA PHE A 34 1.57 -9.93 -0.05
C PHE A 34 0.82 -10.39 -1.30
N SER A 35 -0.32 -9.78 -1.58
CA SER A 35 -1.10 -10.07 -2.78
C SER A 35 -1.55 -8.78 -3.46
N SER A 36 -1.60 -8.83 -4.78
CA SER A 36 -2.12 -7.76 -5.62
C SER A 36 -2.69 -8.41 -6.88
N PRO A 37 -3.28 -7.66 -7.82
CA PRO A 37 -3.69 -8.25 -9.09
C PRO A 37 -2.55 -8.94 -9.85
N LEU A 38 -1.30 -8.60 -9.56
CA LEU A 38 -0.13 -9.15 -10.24
C LEU A 38 0.62 -10.18 -9.39
N ASP A 39 0.29 -10.32 -8.11
CA ASP A 39 1.06 -11.11 -7.16
C ASP A 39 0.14 -11.92 -6.28
N ASN A 40 0.47 -13.19 -6.04
CA ASN A 40 -0.37 -14.04 -5.22
C ASN A 40 0.43 -14.58 -4.04
N ARG A 41 0.13 -14.09 -2.84
CA ARG A 41 0.69 -14.54 -1.58
C ARG A 41 2.21 -14.64 -1.59
N LEU A 42 2.88 -13.59 -2.05
CA LEU A 42 4.33 -13.51 -2.00
C LEU A 42 4.79 -13.60 -0.55
N ASP A 43 5.82 -14.39 -0.28
CA ASP A 43 6.41 -14.41 1.06
C ASP A 43 7.26 -13.14 1.28
N ARG A 44 7.76 -13.00 2.51
CA ARG A 44 8.50 -11.82 2.92
C ARG A 44 9.71 -11.57 2.01
N LYS A 45 10.49 -12.60 1.74
CA LYS A 45 11.69 -12.48 0.92
C LYS A 45 11.35 -12.02 -0.51
N THR A 46 10.35 -12.64 -1.11
CA THR A 46 9.94 -12.30 -2.49
C THR A 46 9.33 -10.91 -2.55
N TYR A 47 8.56 -10.52 -1.52
CA TYR A 47 8.03 -9.17 -1.43
C TYR A 47 9.15 -8.12 -1.45
N PHE A 48 10.18 -8.31 -0.65
CA PHE A 48 11.29 -7.35 -0.62
C PHE A 48 12.07 -7.33 -1.93
N ALA A 49 12.19 -8.48 -2.60
CA ALA A 49 12.89 -8.53 -3.88
C ALA A 49 12.10 -7.88 -5.01
N ARG A 50 10.78 -8.06 -5.00
CA ARG A 50 9.92 -7.65 -6.13
C ARG A 50 9.24 -6.31 -5.91
N CYS A 51 8.77 -6.04 -4.70
CA CYS A 51 7.89 -4.88 -4.45
C CYS A 51 8.63 -3.71 -3.83
N TRP A 52 9.56 -3.96 -2.92
CA TRP A 52 10.29 -2.86 -2.27
C TRP A 52 11.00 -1.93 -3.25
N PRO A 53 11.57 -2.41 -4.37
CA PRO A 53 12.20 -1.51 -5.33
C PRO A 53 11.28 -0.42 -5.85
N ASN A 54 9.96 -0.63 -5.82
CA ASN A 54 8.98 0.38 -6.23
C ASN A 54 9.02 1.62 -5.35
N SER A 55 9.58 1.53 -4.15
CA SER A 55 9.74 2.68 -3.25
C SER A 55 10.54 3.80 -3.91
N GLN A 56 11.44 3.46 -4.84
CA GLN A 56 12.25 4.46 -5.55
C GLN A 56 11.39 5.36 -6.43
N ARG A 57 10.23 4.89 -6.86
CA ARG A 57 9.33 5.66 -7.72
C ARG A 57 8.35 6.53 -6.95
N ILE A 58 8.12 6.23 -5.68
CA ILE A 58 7.10 6.91 -4.87
C ILE A 58 7.67 8.20 -4.31
N ALA A 59 6.98 9.30 -4.53
CA ALA A 59 7.32 10.59 -3.92
C ALA A 59 6.50 10.83 -2.65
N ALA A 60 5.20 10.52 -2.68
CA ALA A 60 4.34 10.78 -1.52
C ALA A 60 3.05 9.97 -1.59
N PHE A 61 2.46 9.74 -0.43
CA PHE A 61 1.11 9.20 -0.29
C PHE A 61 0.20 10.24 0.34
N ASP A 62 -1.00 10.40 -0.22
CA ASP A 62 -2.05 11.21 0.37
C ASP A 62 -3.17 10.27 0.81
N PHE A 63 -3.41 10.16 2.10
CA PHE A 63 -4.43 9.26 2.63
C PHE A 63 -5.82 9.86 2.43
N ILE A 64 -6.69 9.11 1.75
CA ILE A 64 -8.08 9.49 1.55
C ILE A 64 -8.90 8.97 2.73
N ARG A 65 -8.70 7.70 3.10
CA ARG A 65 -9.39 7.05 4.21
C ARG A 65 -8.48 6.04 4.86
N ILE A 66 -8.58 5.95 6.18
CA ILE A 66 -7.98 4.88 6.95
C ILE A 66 -9.07 4.40 7.89
N VAL A 67 -9.47 3.13 7.74
CA VAL A 67 -10.56 2.55 8.50
C VAL A 67 -10.08 1.29 9.18
N ARG A 68 -10.32 1.20 10.48
CA ARG A 68 -9.94 0.04 11.27
C ARG A 68 -11.11 -0.89 11.46
N ASP A 69 -10.88 -2.18 11.25
CA ASP A 69 -11.80 -3.26 11.56
C ASP A 69 -11.02 -4.32 12.33
N GLY A 70 -10.98 -4.19 13.65
CA GLY A 70 -10.19 -5.08 14.50
C GLY A 70 -8.71 -4.98 14.15
N GLU A 71 -8.12 -6.09 13.75
CA GLU A 71 -6.71 -6.18 13.34
C GLU A 71 -6.50 -5.79 11.88
N ARG A 72 -7.56 -5.46 11.16
CA ARG A 72 -7.49 -5.12 9.75
C ARG A 72 -7.65 -3.62 9.55
N ILE A 73 -6.78 -3.08 8.72
CA ILE A 73 -6.77 -1.66 8.41
C ILE A 73 -6.96 -1.51 6.91
N PHE A 74 -8.01 -0.78 6.52
CA PHE A 74 -8.26 -0.45 5.12
C PHE A 74 -7.71 0.95 4.86
N VAL A 75 -6.87 1.09 3.85
CA VAL A 75 -6.25 2.37 3.51
C VAL A 75 -6.53 2.66 2.05
N THR A 76 -7.25 3.75 1.79
CA THR A 76 -7.39 4.27 0.43
C THR A 76 -6.48 5.49 0.32
N TYR A 77 -5.62 5.52 -0.69
CA TYR A 77 -4.66 6.60 -0.87
C TYR A 77 -4.53 6.99 -2.33
N GLU A 78 -4.02 8.20 -2.54
CA GLU A 78 -3.45 8.58 -3.82
C GLU A 78 -1.94 8.61 -3.66
N ALA A 79 -1.24 7.94 -4.55
CA ALA A 79 0.21 7.98 -4.58
C ALA A 79 0.65 8.93 -5.70
N ARG A 80 1.69 9.68 -5.43
CA ARG A 80 2.36 10.49 -6.44
C ARG A 80 3.74 9.89 -6.67
N ASN A 81 4.03 9.60 -7.94
CA ASN A 81 5.33 9.11 -8.35
C ASN A 81 6.30 10.28 -8.57
N VAL A 82 7.59 9.97 -8.56
CA VAL A 82 8.63 10.99 -8.74
C VAL A 82 8.55 11.67 -10.12
N ASP A 83 7.95 11.00 -11.11
CA ASP A 83 7.75 11.57 -12.44
C ASP A 83 6.47 12.42 -12.55
N GLY A 84 5.75 12.58 -11.44
CA GLY A 84 4.53 13.39 -11.38
C GLY A 84 3.24 12.64 -11.66
N THR A 85 3.30 11.39 -12.13
CA THR A 85 2.07 10.60 -12.34
C THR A 85 1.47 10.22 -10.99
N ARG A 86 0.15 10.04 -10.96
CA ARG A 86 -0.59 9.73 -9.73
C ARG A 86 -1.58 8.61 -9.98
N PHE A 87 -1.86 7.87 -8.92
CA PHE A 87 -2.85 6.79 -8.99
C PHE A 87 -3.50 6.61 -7.63
N ARG A 88 -4.65 5.94 -7.62
CA ARG A 88 -5.41 5.64 -6.40
C ARG A 88 -5.53 4.14 -6.23
N ASN A 89 -5.24 3.66 -5.03
CA ASN A 89 -5.38 2.25 -4.64
C ASN A 89 -6.05 2.15 -3.28
N THR A 90 -6.60 0.97 -2.98
CA THR A 90 -6.97 0.61 -1.62
C THR A 90 -6.16 -0.62 -1.22
N GLU A 91 -5.63 -0.60 0.00
CA GLU A 91 -4.90 -1.73 0.56
C GLU A 91 -5.56 -2.18 1.84
N LEU A 92 -5.54 -3.48 2.06
CA LEU A 92 -6.00 -4.09 3.30
C LEU A 92 -4.78 -4.67 4.01
N LEU A 93 -4.46 -4.12 5.18
CA LEU A 93 -3.33 -4.57 5.99
C LEU A 93 -3.86 -5.33 7.21
N THR A 94 -3.32 -6.52 7.46
CA THR A 94 -3.63 -7.28 8.67
C THR A 94 -2.46 -7.12 9.63
N ILE A 95 -2.75 -6.63 10.83
CA ILE A 95 -1.75 -6.31 11.84
C ILE A 95 -1.86 -7.32 12.97
N HIS A 96 -0.77 -8.00 13.29
CA HIS A 96 -0.69 -8.90 14.44
C HIS A 96 0.36 -8.34 15.40
N GLY A 97 -0.08 -7.93 16.58
CA GLY A 97 0.82 -7.32 17.56
C GLY A 97 1.39 -6.01 17.01
N HIS A 98 2.68 -5.99 16.77
CA HIS A 98 3.38 -4.79 16.28
C HIS A 98 3.75 -4.89 14.80
N GLN A 99 3.30 -5.93 14.11
CA GLN A 99 3.80 -6.21 12.77
C GLN A 99 2.68 -6.43 11.78
N ILE A 100 2.97 -6.12 10.53
CA ILE A 100 2.07 -6.35 9.41
C ILE A 100 2.26 -7.79 8.95
N ALA A 101 1.19 -8.60 9.06
CA ALA A 101 1.23 -10.01 8.71
C ALA A 101 0.77 -10.25 7.27
N GLU A 102 -0.05 -9.36 6.73
CA GLU A 102 -0.57 -9.54 5.38
C GLU A 102 -0.96 -8.22 4.78
N VAL A 103 -0.72 -8.08 3.48
CA VAL A 103 -1.20 -6.93 2.70
C VAL A 103 -1.87 -7.46 1.43
N GLU A 104 -3.06 -6.93 1.15
CA GLU A 104 -3.74 -7.14 -0.12
C GLU A 104 -3.93 -5.78 -0.78
N VAL A 105 -3.49 -5.64 -2.02
CA VAL A 105 -3.60 -4.38 -2.75
C VAL A 105 -4.67 -4.51 -3.83
N TYR A 106 -5.59 -3.57 -3.83
CA TYR A 106 -6.66 -3.47 -4.85
C TYR A 106 -6.36 -2.24 -5.69
N PHE A 107 -6.12 -2.45 -6.98
CA PHE A 107 -5.81 -1.35 -7.88
C PHE A 107 -7.06 -0.52 -8.15
N GLY A 108 -6.89 0.79 -8.09
CA GLY A 108 -7.91 1.75 -8.50
C GLY A 108 -7.63 2.23 -9.92
N TRP A 109 -7.45 3.55 -10.05
CA TRP A 109 -7.28 4.16 -11.36
C TRP A 109 -6.26 5.29 -11.29
N SER A 110 -5.79 5.72 -12.46
CA SER A 110 -4.87 6.85 -12.56
C SER A 110 -5.58 8.17 -12.28
N ILE A 111 -4.83 9.15 -11.80
CA ILE A 111 -5.34 10.48 -11.51
C ILE A 111 -4.66 11.47 -12.48
N PRO A 112 -5.41 12.26 -13.23
CA PRO A 112 -6.88 12.39 -13.25
C PRO A 112 -7.54 11.13 -13.81
N HIS A 113 -8.82 10.96 -13.47
CA HIS A 113 -9.57 9.76 -13.88
C HIS A 113 -9.57 9.65 -15.41
N PRO A 114 -9.37 8.42 -15.95
CA PRO A 114 -9.37 8.23 -17.42
C PRO A 114 -10.68 8.58 -18.10
N ALA A 115 -11.82 8.41 -17.38
CA ALA A 115 -13.12 8.80 -17.92
C ALA A 115 -13.44 10.23 -17.53
N PRO A 116 -14.16 10.98 -18.37
CA PRO A 116 -14.63 12.32 -17.99
C PRO A 116 -15.69 12.21 -16.89
N ALA A 117 -15.83 13.30 -16.11
CA ALA A 117 -16.85 13.33 -15.06
C ALA A 117 -18.23 13.12 -15.69
N GLY A 118 -19.00 12.20 -15.11
CA GLY A 118 -20.33 11.84 -15.64
C GLY A 118 -20.30 10.93 -16.86
N GLY A 119 -19.11 10.55 -17.33
CA GLY A 119 -18.95 9.69 -18.50
C GLY A 119 -18.23 8.40 -18.16
N PHE A 120 -17.74 7.74 -19.19
CA PHE A 120 -17.10 6.44 -19.05
C PHE A 120 -16.11 6.21 -20.21
N THR A 121 -15.24 5.21 -20.06
CA THR A 121 -14.40 4.74 -21.16
C THR A 121 -15.03 3.48 -21.73
N ASN A 122 -14.69 3.18 -22.99
CA ASN A 122 -15.16 1.95 -23.64
C ASN A 122 -14.14 0.82 -23.53
N SER A 123 -13.07 1.05 -22.80
CA SER A 123 -12.04 0.02 -22.59
C SER A 123 -12.59 -1.09 -21.70
N SER A 124 -12.38 -2.33 -22.12
CA SER A 124 -12.70 -3.47 -21.27
C SER A 124 -11.71 -3.55 -20.12
N PRO A 125 -12.19 -3.92 -18.93
CA PRO A 125 -11.29 -4.14 -17.81
C PRO A 125 -10.38 -5.32 -18.04
#